data_259543ae7c1a1cb72a3f2b032532add4
#
_entry.id   259543ae7c1a1cb72a3f2b032532add4
#
_cell.length_a   1.000
_cell.length_b   1.000
_cell.length_c   1.000
_cell.angle_alpha   90.00
_cell.angle_beta   90.00
_cell.angle_gamma   90.00
#
_symmetry.space_group_name_H-M   'P 1'
#
loop_
_entity.id
_entity.type
_entity.pdbx_description
1 polymer ?
#
loop_
_entity_poly.entity_id
_entity_poly.type
_entity_poly.pdbx_seq_one_letter_code
_entity_poly.pdbx_strand_id
1 'polypeptide(L)'
;MPGNGVPSGWFWGEYGMGGGRERHPVPVFRSPRPLRVLTTLLAALVLLAGPACVPVGRGTGAATGAFGAYVGYDDAGVRRIAGLDEWLGVATPRVGHAYLPGDRWSNIEGAPGYLEYWARWRQERADRMFVLNVPMLEGTEEHVSDAAVREELRRGARGDYDGHFRALARRLVGLGLPDAVLVVGWEMNGTTYTHRCGPDPQAWKRYWVRIVEAVRSVPGGRRFRFEFTPSRGRDAVPWTACYPGDAHVDVVGMDAYDQPAGMSFAEQVAEPYGLAAHVRFARAHGKPVSYPEWGLFRNGDDPAYMRGMLDWFAAHRPLYQTISDYCPHGVWRCADNPRSSAVYRALVGAGAGAGSRVGVEPGARTAAGAGAGEEAGPFG
;
A
#
# COMPACT_ATOMS: atom_id res chain seq x y z
N MET A 1 -35.62 -0.20 -26.89
CA MET A 1 -34.70 -0.56 -25.79
C MET A 1 -33.61 0.49 -25.76
N PRO A 2 -33.55 1.41 -24.76
CA PRO A 2 -32.48 2.39 -24.65
C PRO A 2 -31.34 1.80 -23.81
N GLY A 3 -30.10 1.87 -24.34
CA GLY A 3 -28.91 1.41 -23.68
C GLY A 3 -28.53 2.29 -22.51
N ASN A 4 -28.29 1.69 -21.35
CA ASN A 4 -27.74 2.33 -20.17
C ASN A 4 -26.25 2.62 -20.40
N GLY A 5 -25.94 3.85 -20.78
CA GLY A 5 -24.59 4.38 -20.79
C GLY A 5 -24.13 4.61 -19.34
N VAL A 6 -23.11 3.88 -18.93
CA VAL A 6 -22.36 4.14 -17.69
C VAL A 6 -21.57 5.44 -17.88
N PRO A 7 -21.61 6.41 -16.95
CA PRO A 7 -20.78 7.61 -17.08
C PRO A 7 -19.30 7.22 -16.96
N SER A 8 -18.58 7.33 -18.07
CA SER A 8 -17.12 7.31 -18.12
C SER A 8 -16.60 8.67 -17.65
N GLY A 9 -16.26 8.80 -16.38
CA GLY A 9 -15.84 10.09 -15.82
C GLY A 9 -15.06 9.98 -14.53
N TRP A 10 -14.04 9.12 -14.49
CA TRP A 10 -13.00 9.18 -13.47
C TRP A 10 -11.73 9.76 -14.11
N PHE A 11 -11.77 11.07 -14.38
CA PHE A 11 -10.60 11.83 -14.80
C PHE A 11 -10.09 12.62 -13.60
N TRP A 12 -8.86 12.35 -13.19
CA TRP A 12 -8.09 13.23 -12.33
C TRP A 12 -7.91 14.59 -13.02
N GLY A 13 -8.54 15.64 -12.45
CA GLY A 13 -8.48 16.98 -12.97
C GLY A 13 -7.04 17.50 -13.06
N GLU A 14 -6.69 18.07 -14.21
CA GLU A 14 -5.44 18.80 -14.44
C GLU A 14 -5.39 20.03 -13.51
N TYR A 15 -4.47 20.02 -12.55
CA TYR A 15 -4.14 21.22 -11.77
C TYR A 15 -3.27 22.14 -12.60
N GLY A 16 -3.89 23.20 -13.15
CA GLY A 16 -3.19 24.34 -13.76
C GLY A 16 -2.45 25.16 -12.70
N MET A 17 -1.14 25.20 -12.80
CA MET A 17 -0.27 26.09 -12.03
C MET A 17 -0.25 27.46 -12.67
N GLY A 18 -0.98 28.43 -12.13
CA GLY A 18 -0.85 29.85 -12.41
C GLY A 18 0.34 30.43 -11.65
N GLY A 19 1.40 30.78 -12.37
CA GLY A 19 2.59 31.43 -11.81
C GLY A 19 2.34 32.92 -11.51
N GLY A 20 2.47 33.32 -10.26
CA GLY A 20 2.61 34.69 -9.82
C GLY A 20 3.89 34.82 -8.99
N ARG A 21 4.93 35.44 -9.56
CA ARG A 21 6.16 35.80 -8.82
C ARG A 21 5.95 37.12 -8.09
N GLU A 22 5.81 37.10 -6.79
CA GLU A 22 6.09 38.27 -5.96
C GLU A 22 7.39 38.05 -5.19
N ARG A 23 8.33 39.01 -5.39
CA ARG A 23 9.63 39.03 -4.70
C ARG A 23 9.47 39.87 -3.42
N HIS A 24 9.66 39.29 -2.27
CA HIS A 24 9.88 40.02 -1.05
C HIS A 24 11.36 39.93 -0.60
N PRO A 25 11.95 41.05 -0.08
CA PRO A 25 13.37 41.10 0.23
C PRO A 25 13.69 40.39 1.55
N VAL A 26 14.79 39.67 1.54
CA VAL A 26 15.34 38.93 2.70
C VAL A 26 16.16 39.89 3.59
N PRO A 27 15.98 39.97 4.91
CA PRO A 27 16.85 40.70 5.79
C PRO A 27 18.13 39.90 6.10
N VAL A 28 19.26 40.58 5.91
CA VAL A 28 20.61 40.09 6.21
C VAL A 28 20.84 40.11 7.73
N PHE A 29 21.00 38.94 8.36
CA PHE A 29 21.50 38.85 9.73
C PHE A 29 23.00 38.59 9.74
N ARG A 30 23.74 39.52 10.43
CA ARG A 30 25.18 39.42 10.71
C ARG A 30 25.41 38.42 11.84
N SER A 31 26.34 37.49 11.62
CA SER A 31 26.81 36.51 12.61
C SER A 31 27.84 37.12 13.57
N PRO A 32 27.83 36.76 14.87
CA PRO A 32 28.91 37.10 15.80
C PRO A 32 30.05 36.05 15.73
N ARG A 33 31.27 36.53 15.99
CA ARG A 33 32.56 35.84 15.96
C ARG A 33 32.70 34.78 17.07
N PRO A 34 33.50 33.72 16.84
CA PRO A 34 33.61 32.62 17.80
C PRO A 34 34.61 32.92 18.93
N LEU A 35 34.24 32.51 20.13
CA LEU A 35 35.07 32.46 21.32
C LEU A 35 35.91 31.16 21.29
N ARG A 36 37.26 31.30 21.41
CA ARG A 36 38.18 30.16 21.51
C ARG A 36 38.12 29.59 22.92
N VAL A 37 37.77 28.32 23.05
CA VAL A 37 37.98 27.56 24.29
C VAL A 37 39.02 26.47 24.00
N LEU A 38 40.11 26.54 24.80
CA LEU A 38 41.19 25.57 24.88
C LEU A 38 40.65 24.30 25.55
N THR A 39 40.79 23.15 24.98
CA THR A 39 40.57 21.88 25.67
C THR A 39 41.73 20.88 25.44
N THR A 40 42.20 20.40 26.53
CA THR A 40 43.31 19.52 26.81
C THR A 40 43.17 18.13 26.14
N LEU A 41 44.27 17.65 25.60
CA LEU A 41 44.47 16.29 25.06
C LEU A 41 44.39 15.24 26.19
N LEU A 42 43.50 14.26 26.02
CA LEU A 42 43.61 12.95 26.65
C LEU A 42 43.78 11.94 25.51
N ALA A 43 44.93 11.30 25.45
CA ALA A 43 45.24 10.23 24.52
C ALA A 43 44.57 8.96 25.01
N ALA A 44 43.59 8.44 24.26
CA ALA A 44 43.05 7.09 24.42
C ALA A 44 43.50 6.21 23.25
N LEU A 45 44.18 5.15 23.60
CA LEU A 45 44.67 4.09 22.72
C LEU A 45 43.47 3.36 22.10
N VAL A 46 43.20 3.55 20.81
CA VAL A 46 42.19 2.77 20.06
C VAL A 46 42.89 1.65 19.33
N LEU A 47 42.63 0.42 19.74
CA LEU A 47 42.98 -0.81 19.04
C LEU A 47 42.29 -0.83 17.66
N LEU A 48 43.11 -0.90 16.61
CA LEU A 48 42.69 -1.06 15.23
C LEU A 48 42.09 -2.48 15.05
N ALA A 49 40.79 -2.61 15.12
CA ALA A 49 40.08 -3.72 14.53
C ALA A 49 39.77 -3.34 13.07
N GLY A 50 40.43 -4.00 12.12
CA GLY A 50 40.21 -3.82 10.70
C GLY A 50 38.78 -4.16 10.29
N PRO A 51 38.23 -3.52 9.25
CA PRO A 51 36.90 -3.87 8.75
C PRO A 51 36.93 -5.30 8.18
N ALA A 52 36.28 -6.24 8.85
CA ALA A 52 35.94 -7.52 8.28
C ALA A 52 35.01 -7.26 7.08
N CYS A 53 35.51 -7.54 5.86
CA CYS A 53 34.66 -7.63 4.69
C CYS A 53 33.62 -8.74 4.92
N VAL A 54 32.43 -8.38 5.32
CA VAL A 54 31.27 -9.27 5.29
C VAL A 54 30.96 -9.48 3.81
N PRO A 55 31.02 -10.72 3.29
CA PRO A 55 30.58 -10.97 1.92
C PRO A 55 29.12 -10.56 1.81
N VAL A 56 28.80 -9.59 0.94
CA VAL A 56 27.45 -9.31 0.52
C VAL A 56 26.97 -10.56 -0.23
N GLY A 57 26.30 -11.44 0.51
CA GLY A 57 25.61 -12.57 -0.07
C GLY A 57 24.61 -12.02 -1.09
N ARG A 58 24.77 -12.41 -2.36
CA ARG A 58 23.75 -12.22 -3.40
C ARG A 58 22.47 -12.87 -2.86
N GLY A 59 21.56 -12.04 -2.34
CA GLY A 59 20.29 -12.48 -1.82
C GLY A 59 19.50 -13.15 -2.93
N THR A 60 19.30 -14.44 -2.78
CA THR A 60 18.25 -15.20 -3.47
C THR A 60 16.95 -14.48 -3.23
N GLY A 61 16.19 -14.18 -4.29
CA GLY A 61 14.98 -13.37 -4.37
C GLY A 61 14.17 -13.30 -3.07
N ALA A 62 14.28 -12.19 -2.37
CA ALA A 62 13.56 -11.96 -1.13
C ALA A 62 12.09 -11.74 -1.45
N ALA A 63 11.21 -12.50 -0.80
CA ALA A 63 9.77 -12.32 -0.93
C ALA A 63 9.39 -10.86 -0.60
N THR A 64 8.83 -10.15 -1.59
CA THR A 64 8.44 -8.72 -1.51
C THR A 64 7.17 -8.48 -0.71
N GLY A 65 6.75 -9.41 0.16
CA GLY A 65 5.43 -9.40 0.80
C GLY A 65 4.33 -9.96 -0.11
N ALA A 66 3.08 -9.91 0.33
CA ALA A 66 1.96 -10.22 -0.54
C ALA A 66 1.79 -9.09 -1.56
N PHE A 67 1.55 -9.43 -2.83
CA PHE A 67 1.37 -8.42 -3.86
C PHE A 67 0.06 -8.61 -4.62
N GLY A 68 -0.40 -7.53 -5.24
CA GLY A 68 -1.56 -7.48 -6.10
C GLY A 68 -1.56 -6.24 -6.97
N ALA A 69 -2.72 -5.89 -7.49
CA ALA A 69 -2.91 -4.66 -8.24
C ALA A 69 -4.34 -4.14 -8.06
N TYR A 70 -4.51 -2.83 -8.16
CA TYR A 70 -5.80 -2.24 -8.46
C TYR A 70 -5.99 -2.21 -9.97
N VAL A 71 -6.96 -2.95 -10.46
CA VAL A 71 -7.28 -3.11 -11.88
C VAL A 71 -8.77 -2.92 -12.18
N GLY A 72 -9.49 -2.32 -11.25
CA GLY A 72 -10.93 -2.06 -11.24
C GLY A 72 -11.62 -2.63 -10.02
N TYR A 73 -12.77 -2.07 -9.67
CA TYR A 73 -13.51 -2.41 -8.44
C TYR A 73 -14.59 -3.48 -8.64
N ASP A 74 -14.96 -3.78 -9.88
CA ASP A 74 -16.07 -4.66 -10.31
C ASP A 74 -15.61 -6.07 -10.69
N ASP A 75 -16.49 -6.84 -11.33
CA ASP A 75 -16.19 -8.18 -11.87
C ASP A 75 -15.10 -8.15 -12.94
N ALA A 76 -14.99 -7.07 -13.70
CA ALA A 76 -13.90 -6.90 -14.66
C ALA A 76 -12.55 -6.75 -13.93
N GLY A 77 -12.52 -6.07 -12.77
CA GLY A 77 -11.34 -6.01 -11.91
C GLY A 77 -10.88 -7.40 -11.48
N VAL A 78 -11.81 -8.25 -11.01
CA VAL A 78 -11.50 -9.64 -10.62
C VAL A 78 -10.95 -10.46 -11.78
N ARG A 79 -11.55 -10.38 -12.97
CA ARG A 79 -11.02 -11.06 -14.16
C ARG A 79 -9.62 -10.58 -14.56
N ARG A 80 -9.34 -9.29 -14.38
CA ARG A 80 -8.03 -8.71 -14.69
C ARG A 80 -6.94 -9.19 -13.74
N ILE A 81 -7.25 -9.50 -12.48
CA ILE A 81 -6.28 -10.13 -11.57
C ILE A 81 -5.81 -11.48 -12.12
N ALA A 82 -6.70 -12.29 -12.71
CA ALA A 82 -6.31 -13.53 -13.37
C ALA A 82 -5.44 -13.29 -14.62
N GLY A 83 -5.74 -12.25 -15.41
CA GLY A 83 -4.89 -11.85 -16.54
C GLY A 83 -3.52 -11.32 -16.12
N LEU A 84 -3.43 -10.65 -14.99
CA LEU A 84 -2.13 -10.23 -14.41
C LEU A 84 -1.30 -11.44 -13.99
N ASP A 85 -1.92 -12.46 -13.39
CA ASP A 85 -1.27 -13.74 -13.03
C ASP A 85 -0.70 -14.43 -14.28
N GLU A 86 -1.50 -14.55 -15.35
CA GLU A 86 -1.07 -15.08 -16.62
C GLU A 86 0.07 -14.28 -17.27
N TRP A 87 -0.02 -12.95 -17.24
CA TRP A 87 1.02 -12.07 -17.78
C TRP A 87 2.35 -12.21 -17.03
N LEU A 88 2.32 -12.35 -15.70
CA LEU A 88 3.50 -12.57 -14.88
C LEU A 88 4.09 -13.99 -15.06
N GLY A 89 3.26 -15.00 -15.24
CA GLY A 89 3.63 -16.38 -15.59
C GLY A 89 4.15 -17.24 -14.44
N VAL A 90 4.75 -16.66 -13.39
CA VAL A 90 5.39 -17.42 -12.30
C VAL A 90 5.05 -16.87 -10.89
N ALA A 91 4.49 -15.68 -10.81
CA ALA A 91 4.13 -15.04 -9.54
C ALA A 91 2.64 -14.80 -9.50
N THR A 92 1.97 -15.36 -8.50
CA THR A 92 0.51 -15.25 -8.36
C THR A 92 0.12 -14.08 -7.45
N PRO A 93 -0.67 -13.10 -7.93
CA PRO A 93 -1.23 -12.05 -7.11
C PRO A 93 -2.13 -12.63 -6.01
N ARG A 94 -1.89 -12.19 -4.77
CA ARG A 94 -2.66 -12.63 -3.59
C ARG A 94 -3.49 -11.54 -2.96
N VAL A 95 -3.34 -10.31 -3.42
CA VAL A 95 -4.06 -9.15 -2.89
C VAL A 95 -5.01 -8.63 -3.95
N GLY A 96 -6.31 -8.69 -3.64
CA GLY A 96 -7.35 -8.00 -4.38
C GLY A 96 -7.60 -6.65 -3.75
N HIS A 97 -7.59 -5.58 -4.55
CA HIS A 97 -7.79 -4.24 -4.09
C HIS A 97 -8.96 -3.59 -4.82
N ALA A 98 -9.89 -3.00 -4.06
CA ALA A 98 -11.06 -2.32 -4.59
C ALA A 98 -11.38 -1.06 -3.79
N TYR A 99 -12.22 -0.20 -4.36
CA TYR A 99 -12.71 1.03 -3.73
C TYR A 99 -14.22 0.97 -3.62
N LEU A 100 -14.77 1.47 -2.52
CA LEU A 100 -16.18 1.84 -2.46
C LEU A 100 -16.39 3.15 -3.21
N PRO A 101 -17.38 3.24 -4.12
CA PRO A 101 -17.76 4.53 -4.67
C PRO A 101 -18.20 5.47 -3.56
N GLY A 102 -17.62 6.66 -3.52
CA GLY A 102 -17.83 7.62 -2.44
C GLY A 102 -18.85 8.71 -2.78
N ASP A 103 -19.68 8.54 -3.81
CA ASP A 103 -20.65 9.54 -4.27
C ASP A 103 -21.85 9.70 -3.31
N ARG A 104 -22.22 8.62 -2.61
CA ARG A 104 -23.34 8.59 -1.67
C ARG A 104 -23.18 7.51 -0.60
N TRP A 105 -23.85 7.69 0.54
CA TRP A 105 -23.78 6.76 1.67
C TRP A 105 -24.17 5.32 1.31
N SER A 106 -25.21 5.12 0.48
CA SER A 106 -25.60 3.76 0.08
C SER A 106 -24.51 2.98 -0.64
N ASN A 107 -23.61 3.66 -1.35
CA ASN A 107 -22.46 3.04 -1.99
C ASN A 107 -21.31 2.78 -0.99
N ILE A 108 -21.11 3.71 -0.03
CA ILE A 108 -20.16 3.51 1.08
C ILE A 108 -20.59 2.36 1.99
N GLU A 109 -21.90 2.11 2.14
CA GLU A 109 -22.45 0.95 2.86
C GLU A 109 -22.20 -0.40 2.14
N GLY A 110 -21.60 -0.38 0.95
CA GLY A 110 -21.35 -1.56 0.14
C GLY A 110 -22.58 -2.00 -0.65
N ALA A 111 -23.13 -1.11 -1.47
CA ALA A 111 -24.26 -1.40 -2.37
C ALA A 111 -24.02 -2.72 -3.15
N PRO A 112 -25.10 -3.50 -3.45
CA PRO A 112 -24.98 -4.74 -4.19
C PRO A 112 -24.37 -4.55 -5.58
N GLY A 113 -23.60 -5.53 -6.05
CA GLY A 113 -23.22 -5.64 -7.44
C GLY A 113 -21.72 -5.82 -7.71
N TYR A 114 -20.81 -5.55 -6.76
CA TYR A 114 -19.38 -5.73 -7.02
C TYR A 114 -18.59 -6.36 -5.85
N LEU A 115 -18.93 -6.13 -4.60
CA LEU A 115 -18.24 -6.77 -3.46
C LEU A 115 -18.39 -8.29 -3.48
N GLU A 116 -19.47 -8.80 -4.04
CA GLU A 116 -19.74 -10.22 -4.20
C GLU A 116 -18.71 -10.92 -5.10
N TYR A 117 -18.21 -10.24 -6.12
CA TYR A 117 -17.16 -10.78 -6.99
C TYR A 117 -15.84 -10.92 -6.23
N TRP A 118 -15.46 -9.90 -5.46
CA TRP A 118 -14.28 -9.92 -4.62
C TRP A 118 -14.39 -10.91 -3.46
N ALA A 119 -15.59 -11.08 -2.90
CA ALA A 119 -15.85 -12.08 -1.86
C ALA A 119 -15.61 -13.49 -2.38
N ARG A 120 -16.17 -13.84 -3.56
CA ARG A 120 -15.90 -15.14 -4.21
C ARG A 120 -14.44 -15.34 -4.50
N TRP A 121 -13.79 -14.35 -5.12
CA TRP A 121 -12.36 -14.38 -5.39
C TRP A 121 -11.52 -14.62 -4.12
N ARG A 122 -11.83 -13.96 -3.03
CA ARG A 122 -11.13 -14.12 -1.74
C ARG A 122 -11.32 -15.52 -1.16
N GLN A 123 -12.51 -16.08 -1.28
CA GLN A 123 -12.89 -17.38 -0.71
C GLN A 123 -12.31 -18.58 -1.48
N GLU A 124 -11.99 -18.43 -2.76
CA GLU A 124 -11.39 -19.50 -3.56
C GLU A 124 -10.03 -19.95 -3.05
N ARG A 125 -9.29 -19.08 -2.33
CA ARG A 125 -7.96 -19.39 -1.80
C ARG A 125 -7.75 -18.73 -0.44
N ALA A 126 -7.35 -19.52 0.55
CA ALA A 126 -7.15 -19.05 1.92
C ALA A 126 -5.99 -18.05 2.07
N ASP A 127 -5.02 -18.07 1.15
CA ASP A 127 -3.84 -17.19 1.15
C ASP A 127 -4.07 -15.84 0.45
N ARG A 128 -5.29 -15.59 -0.08
CA ARG A 128 -5.68 -14.30 -0.65
C ARG A 128 -6.05 -13.29 0.45
N MET A 129 -5.79 -12.03 0.20
CA MET A 129 -6.16 -10.88 1.03
C MET A 129 -7.08 -9.97 0.23
N PHE A 130 -8.08 -9.40 0.87
CA PHE A 130 -8.92 -8.36 0.28
C PHE A 130 -8.68 -7.02 0.98
N VAL A 131 -8.37 -5.99 0.20
CA VAL A 131 -8.14 -4.61 0.63
C VAL A 131 -9.24 -3.75 0.04
N LEU A 132 -9.84 -2.91 0.86
CA LEU A 132 -10.98 -2.08 0.48
C LEU A 132 -10.77 -0.64 0.93
N ASN A 133 -10.66 0.29 -0.01
CA ASN A 133 -10.68 1.73 0.29
C ASN A 133 -12.09 2.16 0.65
N VAL A 134 -12.22 2.77 1.83
CA VAL A 134 -13.49 3.19 2.43
C VAL A 134 -13.50 4.70 2.61
N PRO A 135 -14.33 5.44 1.84
CA PRO A 135 -14.53 6.87 2.06
C PRO A 135 -15.11 7.15 3.44
N MET A 136 -14.67 8.23 4.09
CA MET A 136 -15.24 8.63 5.38
C MET A 136 -16.51 9.48 5.21
N LEU A 137 -16.67 10.14 4.06
CA LEU A 137 -17.80 11.04 3.74
C LEU A 137 -18.29 10.77 2.32
N GLU A 138 -19.57 11.04 2.07
CA GLU A 138 -20.09 11.06 0.70
C GLU A 138 -19.59 12.28 -0.09
N GLY A 139 -19.78 12.27 -1.41
CA GLY A 139 -19.22 13.28 -2.29
C GLY A 139 -17.70 13.32 -2.23
N THR A 140 -17.05 12.15 -2.14
CA THR A 140 -15.62 11.99 -1.78
C THR A 140 -14.67 12.88 -2.58
N GLU A 141 -14.95 13.12 -3.86
CA GLU A 141 -14.13 13.94 -4.77
C GLU A 141 -14.78 15.29 -5.12
N GLU A 142 -15.84 15.66 -4.42
CA GLU A 142 -16.46 16.96 -4.63
C GLU A 142 -15.62 18.09 -4.05
N HIS A 143 -15.50 19.17 -4.81
CA HIS A 143 -14.77 20.36 -4.39
C HIS A 143 -15.60 21.17 -3.38
N VAL A 144 -15.56 20.78 -2.12
CA VAL A 144 -16.23 21.47 -1.03
C VAL A 144 -15.25 22.31 -0.23
N SER A 145 -15.75 23.42 0.36
CA SER A 145 -14.92 24.32 1.17
C SER A 145 -14.39 23.64 2.44
N ASP A 146 -13.26 24.11 2.95
CA ASP A 146 -12.71 23.65 4.24
C ASP A 146 -13.68 23.86 5.41
N ALA A 147 -14.55 24.88 5.33
CA ALA A 147 -15.57 25.09 6.34
C ALA A 147 -16.63 23.98 6.33
N ALA A 148 -17.08 23.55 5.16
CA ALA A 148 -17.99 22.43 5.00
C ALA A 148 -17.35 21.11 5.46
N VAL A 149 -16.13 20.81 5.02
CA VAL A 149 -15.38 19.63 5.47
C VAL A 149 -15.24 19.62 7.00
N ARG A 150 -14.89 20.74 7.61
CA ARG A 150 -14.76 20.85 9.07
C ARG A 150 -16.06 20.49 9.79
N GLU A 151 -17.20 20.96 9.30
CA GLU A 151 -18.49 20.64 9.92
C GLU A 151 -18.82 19.16 9.77
N GLU A 152 -18.62 18.57 8.59
CA GLU A 152 -18.86 17.15 8.35
C GLU A 152 -17.94 16.25 9.21
N LEU A 153 -16.66 16.61 9.36
CA LEU A 153 -15.76 15.90 10.27
C LEU A 153 -16.24 15.98 11.73
N ARG A 154 -16.78 17.11 12.16
CA ARG A 154 -17.33 17.28 13.51
C ARG A 154 -18.61 16.47 13.71
N ARG A 155 -19.48 16.40 12.72
CA ARG A 155 -20.66 15.53 12.71
C ARG A 155 -20.25 14.07 12.85
N GLY A 156 -19.31 13.61 12.03
CA GLY A 156 -18.75 12.25 12.14
C GLY A 156 -18.13 11.99 13.52
N ALA A 157 -17.39 12.96 14.07
CA ALA A 157 -16.79 12.86 15.42
C ALA A 157 -17.85 12.75 16.54
N ARG A 158 -19.08 13.23 16.33
CA ARG A 158 -20.22 13.04 17.25
C ARG A 158 -20.93 11.70 17.06
N GLY A 159 -20.63 10.97 15.96
CA GLY A 159 -21.22 9.67 15.66
C GLY A 159 -22.42 9.71 14.73
N ASP A 160 -22.70 10.84 14.09
CA ASP A 160 -23.85 11.02 13.17
C ASP A 160 -23.84 9.97 12.05
N TYR A 161 -22.65 9.47 11.66
CA TYR A 161 -22.45 8.54 10.54
C TYR A 161 -22.16 7.09 10.95
N ASP A 162 -22.12 6.77 12.24
CA ASP A 162 -21.85 5.41 12.74
C ASP A 162 -22.74 4.34 12.11
N GLY A 163 -24.00 4.70 11.77
CA GLY A 163 -24.98 3.80 11.16
C GLY A 163 -24.51 3.22 9.84
N HIS A 164 -23.88 4.04 8.99
CA HIS A 164 -23.39 3.67 7.68
C HIS A 164 -22.24 2.66 7.77
N PHE A 165 -21.28 2.89 8.68
CA PHE A 165 -20.15 1.97 8.87
C PHE A 165 -20.57 0.66 9.54
N ARG A 166 -21.59 0.67 10.40
CA ARG A 166 -22.19 -0.59 10.88
C ARG A 166 -22.90 -1.35 9.75
N ALA A 167 -23.53 -0.65 8.81
CA ALA A 167 -24.14 -1.28 7.63
C ALA A 167 -23.08 -1.94 6.75
N LEU A 168 -22.00 -1.22 6.42
CA LEU A 168 -20.84 -1.76 5.68
C LEU A 168 -20.26 -3.00 6.38
N ALA A 169 -20.02 -2.92 7.70
CA ALA A 169 -19.46 -4.05 8.45
C ALA A 169 -20.36 -5.29 8.38
N ARG A 170 -21.67 -5.14 8.59
CA ARG A 170 -22.63 -6.25 8.42
C ARG A 170 -22.62 -6.82 7.02
N ARG A 171 -22.52 -5.96 6.01
CA ARG A 171 -22.44 -6.36 4.60
C ARG A 171 -21.20 -7.22 4.32
N LEU A 172 -20.02 -6.75 4.73
CA LEU A 172 -18.75 -7.46 4.53
C LEU A 172 -18.71 -8.80 5.31
N VAL A 173 -19.20 -8.82 6.55
CA VAL A 173 -19.30 -10.06 7.33
C VAL A 173 -20.26 -11.04 6.65
N GLY A 174 -21.42 -10.58 6.18
CA GLY A 174 -22.40 -11.40 5.46
C GLY A 174 -21.89 -11.96 4.14
N LEU A 175 -20.96 -11.26 3.49
CA LEU A 175 -20.25 -11.71 2.30
C LEU A 175 -19.07 -12.65 2.60
N GLY A 176 -18.76 -12.95 3.86
CA GLY A 176 -17.64 -13.79 4.24
C GLY A 176 -16.27 -13.12 4.12
N LEU A 177 -16.22 -11.80 4.28
CA LEU A 177 -15.00 -10.96 4.25
C LEU A 177 -14.70 -10.30 5.60
N PRO A 178 -14.82 -10.99 6.77
CA PRO A 178 -14.66 -10.33 8.07
C PRO A 178 -13.20 -9.99 8.41
N ASP A 179 -12.23 -10.42 7.59
CA ASP A 179 -10.78 -10.21 7.74
C ASP A 179 -10.20 -9.24 6.70
N ALA A 180 -11.08 -8.53 5.97
CA ALA A 180 -10.65 -7.50 5.01
C ALA A 180 -9.82 -6.41 5.69
N VAL A 181 -8.87 -5.84 4.95
CA VAL A 181 -8.15 -4.62 5.33
C VAL A 181 -8.97 -3.44 4.83
N LEU A 182 -9.39 -2.58 5.75
CA LEU A 182 -10.16 -1.38 5.45
C LEU A 182 -9.24 -0.16 5.48
N VAL A 183 -8.97 0.39 4.30
CA VAL A 183 -8.20 1.63 4.11
C VAL A 183 -9.16 2.79 4.26
N VAL A 184 -9.24 3.36 5.47
CA VAL A 184 -10.25 4.36 5.81
C VAL A 184 -9.73 5.76 5.56
N GLY A 185 -10.38 6.53 4.69
CA GLY A 185 -10.08 7.94 4.45
C GLY A 185 -8.62 8.15 4.01
N TRP A 186 -8.20 7.46 2.97
CA TRP A 186 -6.86 7.52 2.40
C TRP A 186 -6.47 8.92 1.92
N GLU A 187 -5.17 9.19 1.78
CA GLU A 187 -4.60 10.46 1.30
C GLU A 187 -5.15 11.71 2.03
N MET A 188 -5.48 11.54 3.31
CA MET A 188 -6.11 12.58 4.12
C MET A 188 -5.25 13.83 4.34
N ASN A 189 -3.96 13.74 4.09
CA ASN A 189 -3.02 14.86 4.23
C ASN A 189 -3.02 15.81 3.02
N GLY A 190 -3.72 15.44 1.93
CA GLY A 190 -3.91 16.26 0.74
C GLY A 190 -5.12 17.22 0.81
N THR A 191 -5.48 17.74 -0.37
CA THR A 191 -6.60 18.68 -0.54
C THR A 191 -7.75 18.11 -1.36
N THR A 192 -7.57 16.95 -1.99
CA THR A 192 -8.49 16.40 -2.99
C THR A 192 -9.82 15.96 -2.39
N TYR A 193 -9.78 15.18 -1.30
CA TYR A 193 -10.96 14.49 -0.79
C TYR A 193 -11.78 15.30 0.21
N THR A 194 -13.08 15.03 0.27
CA THR A 194 -13.97 15.61 1.30
C THR A 194 -13.59 15.13 2.70
N HIS A 195 -12.91 14.00 2.84
CA HIS A 195 -12.39 13.49 4.10
C HIS A 195 -10.95 13.96 4.43
N ARG A 196 -10.45 15.04 3.79
CA ARG A 196 -9.13 15.59 4.13
C ARG A 196 -9.04 16.07 5.57
N CYS A 197 -7.91 15.81 6.19
CA CYS A 197 -7.67 16.06 7.62
C CYS A 197 -7.40 17.55 7.95
N GLY A 198 -6.82 18.30 7.01
CA GLY A 198 -6.32 19.65 7.22
C GLY A 198 -7.32 20.62 7.88
N PRO A 199 -8.61 20.64 7.49
CA PRO A 199 -9.60 21.56 8.05
C PRO A 199 -9.86 21.43 9.57
N ASP A 200 -9.79 20.19 10.12
CA ASP A 200 -9.89 19.92 11.57
C ASP A 200 -9.27 18.56 11.91
N PRO A 201 -7.93 18.49 12.14
CA PRO A 201 -7.25 17.23 12.44
C PRO A 201 -7.76 16.52 13.70
N GLN A 202 -8.26 17.27 14.69
CA GLN A 202 -8.77 16.67 15.91
C GLN A 202 -10.14 16.03 15.70
N ALA A 203 -11.03 16.69 14.95
CA ALA A 203 -12.33 16.11 14.57
C ALA A 203 -12.10 14.88 13.66
N TRP A 204 -11.17 14.97 12.70
CA TRP A 204 -10.82 13.87 11.81
C TRP A 204 -10.39 12.61 12.59
N LYS A 205 -9.45 12.75 13.53
CA LYS A 205 -9.01 11.64 14.38
C LYS A 205 -10.14 11.01 15.18
N ARG A 206 -10.98 11.84 15.80
CA ARG A 206 -12.15 11.35 16.56
C ARG A 206 -13.15 10.65 15.67
N TYR A 207 -13.39 11.16 14.46
CA TYR A 207 -14.29 10.54 13.50
C TYR A 207 -13.74 9.19 13.03
N TRP A 208 -12.46 9.11 12.71
CA TRP A 208 -11.80 7.86 12.35
C TRP A 208 -11.94 6.80 13.46
N VAL A 209 -11.72 7.18 14.71
CA VAL A 209 -11.95 6.31 15.87
C VAL A 209 -13.40 5.85 15.95
N ARG A 210 -14.37 6.73 15.73
CA ARG A 210 -15.81 6.39 15.69
C ARG A 210 -16.13 5.34 14.62
N ILE A 211 -15.55 5.48 13.44
CA ILE A 211 -15.70 4.48 12.36
C ILE A 211 -15.20 3.11 12.83
N VAL A 212 -14.00 3.05 13.38
CA VAL A 212 -13.41 1.78 13.89
C VAL A 212 -14.30 1.15 14.96
N GLU A 213 -14.76 1.94 15.91
CA GLU A 213 -15.64 1.48 16.99
C GLU A 213 -17.00 1.00 16.45
N ALA A 214 -17.60 1.74 15.52
CA ALA A 214 -18.86 1.36 14.88
C ALA A 214 -18.73 0.02 14.14
N VAL A 215 -17.66 -0.19 13.38
CA VAL A 215 -17.37 -1.46 12.67
C VAL A 215 -17.14 -2.58 13.67
N ARG A 216 -16.28 -2.37 14.69
CA ARG A 216 -15.96 -3.37 15.71
C ARG A 216 -17.14 -3.75 16.61
N SER A 217 -18.20 -2.92 16.67
CA SER A 217 -19.41 -3.21 17.42
C SER A 217 -20.31 -4.27 16.75
N VAL A 218 -20.12 -4.53 15.47
CA VAL A 218 -20.89 -5.54 14.72
C VAL A 218 -20.32 -6.92 15.02
N PRO A 219 -21.16 -7.98 15.22
CA PRO A 219 -20.67 -9.35 15.33
C PRO A 219 -19.77 -9.73 14.14
N GLY A 220 -18.56 -10.21 14.44
CA GLY A 220 -17.52 -10.49 13.42
C GLY A 220 -16.65 -9.28 13.05
N GLY A 221 -17.07 -8.06 13.35
CA GLY A 221 -16.38 -6.82 12.97
C GLY A 221 -15.00 -6.60 13.61
N ARG A 222 -14.70 -7.30 14.71
CA ARG A 222 -13.38 -7.24 15.36
C ARG A 222 -12.26 -7.91 14.57
N ARG A 223 -12.56 -8.63 13.50
CA ARG A 223 -11.59 -9.30 12.64
C ARG A 223 -11.06 -8.41 11.52
N PHE A 224 -11.77 -7.31 11.20
CA PHE A 224 -11.27 -6.32 10.24
C PHE A 224 -9.97 -5.70 10.72
N ARG A 225 -9.08 -5.41 9.78
CA ARG A 225 -7.89 -4.60 10.01
C ARG A 225 -8.11 -3.21 9.48
N PHE A 226 -7.70 -2.21 10.25
CA PHE A 226 -7.85 -0.80 9.89
C PHE A 226 -6.52 -0.22 9.50
N GLU A 227 -6.47 0.36 8.31
CA GLU A 227 -5.26 0.90 7.74
C GLU A 227 -5.33 2.42 7.60
N PHE A 228 -4.30 3.08 8.13
CA PHE A 228 -4.07 4.51 8.04
C PHE A 228 -3.09 4.78 6.90
N THR A 229 -3.56 5.41 5.81
CA THR A 229 -2.83 5.54 4.56
C THR A 229 -2.78 6.98 4.07
N PRO A 230 -1.71 7.74 4.38
CA PRO A 230 -1.46 9.04 3.78
C PRO A 230 -0.86 8.94 2.38
N SER A 231 -0.96 10.03 1.60
CA SER A 231 -0.06 10.29 0.48
C SER A 231 1.36 10.49 0.97
N ARG A 232 2.34 10.04 0.18
CA ARG A 232 3.76 10.25 0.42
C ARG A 232 4.11 11.74 0.47
N GLY A 233 4.99 12.11 1.41
CA GLY A 233 5.42 13.48 1.61
C GLY A 233 4.54 14.28 2.56
N ARG A 234 4.80 15.58 2.63
CA ARG A 234 4.06 16.47 3.52
C ARG A 234 2.67 16.79 2.99
N ASP A 235 2.55 17.01 1.69
CA ASP A 235 1.35 17.51 1.01
C ASP A 235 0.78 18.79 1.68
N ALA A 236 -0.53 18.92 1.89
CA ALA A 236 -1.13 20.08 2.55
C ALA A 236 -0.82 20.12 4.05
N VAL A 237 -0.76 18.99 4.73
CA VAL A 237 -0.42 18.89 6.15
C VAL A 237 0.49 17.69 6.43
N PRO A 238 1.32 17.74 7.47
CA PRO A 238 2.04 16.57 7.95
C PRO A 238 1.06 15.45 8.29
N TRP A 239 1.14 14.30 7.60
CA TRP A 239 0.19 13.21 7.83
C TRP A 239 0.22 12.66 9.27
N THR A 240 1.34 12.80 9.98
CA THR A 240 1.43 12.43 11.40
C THR A 240 0.47 13.23 12.30
N ALA A 241 0.04 14.42 11.88
CA ALA A 241 -0.96 15.21 12.60
C ALA A 241 -2.36 14.57 12.57
N CYS A 242 -2.60 13.70 11.58
CA CYS A 242 -3.86 13.00 11.37
C CYS A 242 -3.91 11.61 12.02
N TYR A 243 -2.81 11.10 12.56
CA TYR A 243 -2.74 9.74 13.11
C TYR A 243 -3.70 9.55 14.31
N PRO A 244 -4.65 8.60 14.22
CA PRO A 244 -5.73 8.47 15.22
C PRO A 244 -5.31 7.66 16.47
N GLY A 245 -4.10 7.11 16.48
CA GLY A 245 -3.53 6.37 17.62
C GLY A 245 -3.53 4.86 17.46
N ASP A 246 -2.59 4.22 18.17
CA ASP A 246 -2.23 2.80 18.00
C ASP A 246 -3.35 1.81 18.29
N ALA A 247 -4.28 2.16 19.17
CA ALA A 247 -5.41 1.29 19.56
C ALA A 247 -6.40 1.05 18.41
N HIS A 248 -6.39 1.92 17.41
CA HIS A 248 -7.38 1.92 16.33
C HIS A 248 -6.77 1.64 14.96
N VAL A 249 -5.44 1.72 14.82
CA VAL A 249 -4.70 1.42 13.59
C VAL A 249 -4.03 0.06 13.69
N ASP A 250 -4.25 -0.80 12.72
CA ASP A 250 -3.63 -2.12 12.62
C ASP A 250 -2.46 -2.14 11.61
N VAL A 251 -2.50 -1.28 10.59
CA VAL A 251 -1.50 -1.17 9.52
C VAL A 251 -1.26 0.32 9.21
N VAL A 252 -0.01 0.69 8.98
CA VAL A 252 0.34 2.03 8.47
C VAL A 252 0.73 1.89 7.01
N GLY A 253 -0.17 2.34 6.13
CA GLY A 253 0.01 2.37 4.68
C GLY A 253 0.65 3.67 4.21
N MET A 254 0.98 3.72 2.92
CA MET A 254 1.38 4.93 2.22
C MET A 254 1.09 4.79 0.73
N ASP A 255 0.39 5.77 0.17
CA ASP A 255 0.23 5.90 -1.27
C ASP A 255 1.45 6.61 -1.85
N ALA A 256 2.16 5.93 -2.75
CA ALA A 256 3.48 6.31 -3.20
C ALA A 256 3.58 6.29 -4.72
N TYR A 257 3.15 7.36 -5.36
CA TYR A 257 3.30 7.56 -6.80
C TYR A 257 4.61 8.28 -7.15
N ASP A 258 5.10 8.07 -8.36
CA ASP A 258 6.31 8.71 -8.90
C ASP A 258 6.05 10.18 -9.24
N GLN A 259 6.10 11.00 -8.21
CA GLN A 259 5.86 12.46 -8.24
C GLN A 259 6.61 13.17 -7.10
N PRO A 260 6.79 14.52 -7.20
CA PRO A 260 6.51 15.39 -8.34
C PRO A 260 7.50 15.16 -9.48
N ALA A 261 7.23 15.76 -10.65
CA ALA A 261 8.11 15.69 -11.80
C ALA A 261 9.55 16.13 -11.45
N GLY A 262 10.54 15.35 -11.87
CA GLY A 262 11.96 15.59 -11.65
C GLY A 262 12.49 15.13 -10.28
N MET A 263 11.65 14.65 -9.36
CA MET A 263 12.11 14.08 -8.09
C MET A 263 12.56 12.64 -8.29
N SER A 264 13.80 12.34 -7.96
CA SER A 264 14.34 10.97 -8.02
C SER A 264 13.77 10.08 -6.90
N PHE A 265 13.83 8.76 -7.08
CA PHE A 265 13.44 7.80 -6.05
C PHE A 265 14.20 8.02 -4.71
N ALA A 266 15.49 8.32 -4.77
CA ALA A 266 16.29 8.59 -3.58
C ALA A 266 15.79 9.82 -2.80
N GLU A 267 15.37 10.87 -3.50
CA GLU A 267 14.76 12.05 -2.88
C GLU A 267 13.39 11.72 -2.30
N GLN A 268 12.57 10.90 -2.98
CA GLN A 268 11.29 10.41 -2.47
C GLN A 268 11.44 9.58 -1.20
N VAL A 269 12.53 8.83 -1.08
CA VAL A 269 12.88 8.10 0.16
C VAL A 269 13.23 9.06 1.28
N ALA A 270 14.03 10.09 1.00
CA ALA A 270 14.66 10.96 1.99
C ALA A 270 13.78 12.16 2.40
N GLU A 271 12.80 12.55 1.61
CA GLU A 271 11.99 13.74 1.88
C GLU A 271 11.27 13.68 3.23
N PRO A 272 10.94 14.85 3.83
CA PRO A 272 10.09 14.89 5.01
C PRO A 272 8.75 14.19 4.77
N TYR A 273 8.38 13.29 5.67
CA TYR A 273 7.16 12.46 5.56
C TYR A 273 7.13 11.50 4.37
N GLY A 274 8.28 11.27 3.72
CA GLY A 274 8.46 10.31 2.63
C GLY A 274 8.62 8.87 3.11
N LEU A 275 9.09 7.99 2.21
CA LEU A 275 9.15 6.54 2.45
C LEU A 275 9.96 6.14 3.69
N ALA A 276 11.12 6.77 3.93
CA ALA A 276 11.92 6.47 5.11
C ALA A 276 11.26 6.96 6.42
N ALA A 277 10.55 8.09 6.38
CA ALA A 277 9.78 8.58 7.52
C ALA A 277 8.62 7.64 7.84
N HIS A 278 7.93 7.12 6.83
CA HIS A 278 6.84 6.15 6.95
C HIS A 278 7.29 4.87 7.67
N VAL A 279 8.36 4.24 7.22
CA VAL A 279 8.89 3.00 7.84
C VAL A 279 9.33 3.26 9.28
N ARG A 280 10.02 4.39 9.55
CA ARG A 280 10.42 4.74 10.93
C ARG A 280 9.21 4.96 11.84
N PHE A 281 8.17 5.64 11.34
CA PHE A 281 6.94 5.89 12.08
C PHE A 281 6.22 4.58 12.40
N ALA A 282 5.94 3.75 11.40
CA ALA A 282 5.29 2.46 11.59
C ALA A 282 6.04 1.59 12.62
N ARG A 283 7.36 1.53 12.53
CA ARG A 283 8.21 0.81 13.49
C ARG A 283 8.10 1.36 14.91
N ALA A 284 8.10 2.68 15.07
CA ALA A 284 7.97 3.33 16.38
C ALA A 284 6.62 3.03 17.04
N HIS A 285 5.57 2.82 16.24
CA HIS A 285 4.22 2.48 16.67
C HIS A 285 3.94 0.95 16.69
N GLY A 286 4.95 0.12 16.40
CA GLY A 286 4.80 -1.35 16.37
C GLY A 286 3.82 -1.86 15.31
N LYS A 287 3.70 -1.15 14.17
CA LYS A 287 2.77 -1.49 13.10
C LYS A 287 3.49 -2.02 11.86
N PRO A 288 2.90 -2.99 11.14
CA PRO A 288 3.37 -3.34 9.81
C PRO A 288 3.13 -2.17 8.84
N VAL A 289 3.98 -2.08 7.81
CA VAL A 289 3.79 -1.15 6.68
C VAL A 289 3.07 -1.83 5.53
N SER A 290 2.41 -1.05 4.68
CA SER A 290 1.81 -1.46 3.42
C SER A 290 1.91 -0.33 2.38
N TYR A 291 1.69 -0.68 1.12
CA TYR A 291 1.62 0.27 0.01
C TYR A 291 0.39 -0.07 -0.83
N PRO A 292 -0.81 0.39 -0.41
CA PRO A 292 -2.06 0.08 -1.10
C PRO A 292 -2.12 0.69 -2.49
N GLU A 293 -1.48 1.86 -2.67
CA GLU A 293 -1.38 2.53 -3.96
C GLU A 293 0.07 2.93 -4.26
N TRP A 294 0.55 2.50 -5.42
CA TRP A 294 1.83 2.97 -5.93
C TRP A 294 1.91 2.76 -7.45
N GLY A 295 2.80 3.48 -8.10
CA GLY A 295 2.97 3.37 -9.53
C GLY A 295 3.67 4.58 -10.13
N LEU A 296 3.86 4.55 -11.45
CA LEU A 296 4.42 5.65 -12.22
C LEU A 296 3.45 6.83 -12.24
N PHE A 297 3.93 8.04 -12.46
CA PHE A 297 3.08 9.21 -12.63
C PHE A 297 3.75 10.36 -13.39
N ARG A 298 4.28 11.37 -12.66
CA ARG A 298 4.74 12.65 -13.25
C ARG A 298 6.07 12.55 -14.00
N ASN A 299 6.83 11.48 -13.80
CA ASN A 299 8.11 11.24 -14.47
C ASN A 299 7.99 10.29 -15.68
N GLY A 300 6.76 9.90 -16.05
CA GLY A 300 6.48 9.01 -17.19
C GLY A 300 7.01 7.58 -16.96
N ASP A 301 7.51 6.95 -18.02
CA ASP A 301 8.09 5.60 -17.96
C ASP A 301 9.46 5.63 -17.27
N ASP A 302 9.47 5.53 -15.93
CA ASP A 302 10.68 5.54 -15.08
C ASP A 302 11.03 4.15 -14.53
N PRO A 303 11.90 3.39 -15.21
CA PRO A 303 12.35 2.08 -14.72
C PRO A 303 13.24 2.17 -13.47
N ALA A 304 13.83 3.34 -13.16
CA ALA A 304 14.63 3.54 -11.96
C ALA A 304 13.74 3.64 -10.72
N TYR A 305 12.65 4.39 -10.80
CA TYR A 305 11.61 4.41 -9.77
C TYR A 305 11.01 3.01 -9.57
N MET A 306 10.62 2.34 -10.66
CA MET A 306 10.04 0.99 -10.60
C MET A 306 10.96 0.00 -9.87
N ARG A 307 12.25 -0.02 -10.21
CA ARG A 307 13.25 -0.82 -9.52
C ARG A 307 13.41 -0.41 -8.06
N GLY A 308 13.51 0.89 -7.80
CA GLY A 308 13.66 1.44 -6.45
C GLY A 308 12.54 1.01 -5.52
N MET A 309 11.27 1.07 -5.97
CA MET A 309 10.12 0.62 -5.18
C MET A 309 10.16 -0.89 -4.91
N LEU A 310 10.47 -1.72 -5.90
CA LEU A 310 10.56 -3.17 -5.71
C LEU A 310 11.70 -3.58 -4.77
N ASP A 311 12.86 -2.93 -4.87
CA ASP A 311 13.98 -3.11 -3.94
C ASP A 311 13.63 -2.62 -2.53
N TRP A 312 12.85 -1.54 -2.43
CA TRP A 312 12.32 -1.02 -1.16
C TRP A 312 11.40 -2.04 -0.48
N PHE A 313 10.49 -2.67 -1.24
CA PHE A 313 9.63 -3.72 -0.71
C PHE A 313 10.41 -4.95 -0.26
N ALA A 314 11.43 -5.35 -1.01
CA ALA A 314 12.32 -6.45 -0.63
C ALA A 314 13.06 -6.15 0.69
N ALA A 315 13.50 -4.90 0.90
CA ALA A 315 14.21 -4.47 2.09
C ALA A 315 13.31 -4.35 3.33
N HIS A 316 12.09 -3.84 3.16
CA HIS A 316 11.20 -3.48 4.27
C HIS A 316 10.05 -4.47 4.51
N ARG A 317 9.83 -5.42 3.60
CA ARG A 317 8.84 -6.52 3.71
C ARG A 317 7.46 -6.03 4.15
N PRO A 318 6.78 -5.19 3.35
CA PRO A 318 5.45 -4.74 3.67
C PRO A 318 4.49 -5.91 3.86
N LEU A 319 3.43 -5.71 4.64
CA LEU A 319 2.34 -6.67 4.78
C LEU A 319 1.79 -7.02 3.39
N TYR A 320 1.58 -6.00 2.57
CA TYR A 320 1.21 -6.13 1.17
C TYR A 320 1.57 -4.87 0.38
N GLN A 321 1.55 -5.00 -0.94
CA GLN A 321 1.60 -3.88 -1.88
C GLN A 321 0.69 -4.13 -3.08
N THR A 322 0.06 -3.08 -3.61
CA THR A 322 -0.77 -3.13 -4.81
C THR A 322 -0.44 -1.98 -5.76
N ILE A 323 0.02 -2.32 -6.95
CA ILE A 323 0.25 -1.32 -8.00
C ILE A 323 -1.08 -0.86 -8.58
N SER A 324 -1.21 0.44 -8.87
CA SER A 324 -2.35 1.00 -9.61
C SER A 324 -2.15 0.75 -11.10
N ASP A 325 -2.71 -0.36 -11.63
CA ASP A 325 -2.37 -0.84 -12.97
C ASP A 325 -3.35 -0.34 -14.06
N TYR A 326 -3.32 0.95 -14.28
CA TYR A 326 -3.95 1.68 -15.39
C TYR A 326 -3.07 2.87 -15.78
N CYS A 327 -3.24 3.44 -16.98
CA CYS A 327 -2.45 4.61 -17.38
C CYS A 327 -2.81 5.86 -16.56
N PRO A 328 -1.81 6.65 -16.17
CA PRO A 328 -0.38 6.54 -16.49
C PRO A 328 0.43 5.67 -15.52
N HIS A 329 -0.18 5.07 -14.49
CA HIS A 329 0.49 4.48 -13.32
C HIS A 329 0.99 3.04 -13.54
N GLY A 330 0.31 2.30 -14.39
CA GLY A 330 0.42 0.86 -14.52
C GLY A 330 1.58 0.37 -15.39
N VAL A 331 1.78 -0.92 -15.34
CA VAL A 331 2.85 -1.62 -16.08
C VAL A 331 2.31 -2.68 -17.04
N TRP A 332 1.20 -3.34 -16.74
CA TRP A 332 0.57 -4.34 -17.59
C TRP A 332 -0.51 -3.72 -18.47
N ARG A 333 -1.32 -2.83 -17.91
CA ARG A 333 -2.43 -2.20 -18.61
C ARG A 333 -2.16 -0.79 -19.10
N CYS A 334 -0.91 -0.38 -19.13
CA CYS A 334 -0.47 0.89 -19.66
C CYS A 334 0.65 0.69 -20.69
N ALA A 335 0.34 0.91 -21.96
CA ALA A 335 1.30 0.76 -23.06
C ALA A 335 2.37 1.88 -23.06
N ASP A 336 2.16 2.95 -22.30
CA ASP A 336 3.06 4.10 -22.25
C ASP A 336 4.32 3.83 -21.42
N ASN A 337 4.33 2.71 -20.64
CA ASN A 337 5.37 2.38 -19.69
C ASN A 337 6.15 1.09 -20.01
N PRO A 338 6.66 0.87 -21.24
CA PRO A 338 7.23 -0.41 -21.65
C PRO A 338 8.51 -0.79 -20.91
N ARG A 339 9.35 0.19 -20.53
CA ARG A 339 10.61 -0.08 -19.81
C ARG A 339 10.35 -0.48 -18.35
N SER A 340 9.47 0.24 -17.68
CA SER A 340 9.05 -0.05 -16.31
C SER A 340 8.28 -1.37 -16.23
N SER A 341 7.45 -1.68 -17.23
CA SER A 341 6.77 -2.97 -17.40
C SER A 341 7.76 -4.13 -17.46
N ALA A 342 8.83 -4.00 -18.24
CA ALA A 342 9.88 -5.02 -18.33
C ALA A 342 10.59 -5.22 -16.98
N VAL A 343 10.89 -4.14 -16.25
CA VAL A 343 11.51 -4.21 -14.90
C VAL A 343 10.59 -4.90 -13.92
N TYR A 344 9.31 -4.50 -13.86
CA TYR A 344 8.32 -5.09 -12.96
C TYR A 344 8.18 -6.59 -13.19
N ARG A 345 7.96 -7.00 -14.45
CA ARG A 345 7.80 -8.40 -14.83
C ARG A 345 9.03 -9.24 -14.48
N ALA A 346 10.24 -8.69 -14.72
CA ALA A 346 11.48 -9.38 -14.41
C ALA A 346 11.69 -9.59 -12.89
N LEU A 347 11.42 -8.58 -12.08
CA LEU A 347 11.70 -8.65 -10.63
C LEU A 347 10.60 -9.38 -9.86
N VAL A 348 9.32 -9.13 -10.15
CA VAL A 348 8.20 -9.82 -9.51
C VAL A 348 8.14 -11.28 -9.97
N GLY A 349 8.33 -11.53 -11.26
CA GLY A 349 8.38 -12.88 -11.84
C GLY A 349 9.55 -13.74 -11.32
N ALA A 350 10.75 -13.17 -11.17
CA ALA A 350 11.91 -13.91 -10.66
C ALA A 350 11.81 -14.29 -9.17
N GLY A 351 11.15 -13.44 -8.35
CA GLY A 351 11.00 -13.67 -6.91
C GLY A 351 10.17 -14.91 -6.55
N ALA A 352 9.27 -15.35 -7.42
CA ALA A 352 8.45 -16.52 -7.22
C ALA A 352 9.19 -17.85 -7.50
N GLY A 353 10.23 -17.81 -8.37
CA GLY A 353 11.01 -19.00 -8.73
C GLY A 353 11.96 -19.50 -7.65
N ALA A 354 12.33 -18.66 -6.69
CA ALA A 354 13.27 -19.02 -5.63
C ALA A 354 12.65 -19.85 -4.49
N GLY A 355 11.34 -19.85 -4.35
CA GLY A 355 10.60 -20.59 -3.29
C GLY A 355 10.18 -22.02 -3.66
N SER A 356 10.23 -22.40 -4.94
CA SER A 356 9.66 -23.69 -5.42
C SER A 356 10.66 -24.79 -5.77
N ARG A 357 11.96 -24.62 -5.55
CA ARG A 357 12.95 -25.68 -5.79
C ARG A 357 13.60 -26.16 -4.50
N VAL A 358 12.82 -26.77 -3.61
CA VAL A 358 13.33 -27.83 -2.76
C VAL A 358 13.20 -29.11 -3.59
N GLY A 359 14.21 -29.38 -4.40
CA GLY A 359 14.32 -30.61 -5.15
C GLY A 359 14.51 -31.78 -4.19
N VAL A 360 13.54 -32.67 -4.14
CA VAL A 360 13.76 -34.03 -3.70
C VAL A 360 14.65 -34.68 -4.75
N GLU A 361 15.96 -34.80 -4.48
CA GLU A 361 16.84 -35.65 -5.28
C GLU A 361 16.36 -37.10 -5.13
N PRO A 362 16.10 -37.87 -6.23
CA PRO A 362 15.90 -39.29 -6.13
C PRO A 362 17.23 -39.94 -5.78
N GLY A 363 17.31 -40.51 -4.58
CA GLY A 363 18.51 -41.22 -4.11
C GLY A 363 19.04 -42.22 -5.12
N ALA A 364 20.31 -42.06 -5.43
CA ALA A 364 21.09 -43.02 -6.21
C ALA A 364 21.07 -44.37 -5.51
N ARG A 365 20.44 -45.37 -6.11
CA ARG A 365 20.60 -46.77 -5.74
C ARG A 365 21.98 -47.22 -6.23
N THR A 366 22.87 -47.40 -5.31
CA THR A 366 24.11 -48.15 -5.52
C THR A 366 23.77 -49.63 -5.71
N ALA A 367 24.09 -50.17 -6.90
CA ALA A 367 24.10 -51.60 -7.17
C ALA A 367 25.35 -52.22 -6.52
N ALA A 368 25.14 -53.22 -5.69
CA ALA A 368 26.22 -54.12 -5.28
C ALA A 368 25.71 -55.55 -5.23
N GLY A 369 26.25 -56.38 -6.11
CA GLY A 369 26.86 -57.67 -5.81
C GLY A 369 25.96 -58.91 -5.73
N ALA A 370 26.20 -59.75 -6.68
CA ALA A 370 25.74 -61.10 -6.85
C ALA A 370 26.01 -62.03 -5.65
N GLY A 371 25.14 -63.06 -5.46
CA GLY A 371 25.37 -64.20 -4.62
C GLY A 371 24.28 -65.26 -4.86
N ALA A 372 24.69 -66.35 -5.48
CA ALA A 372 23.90 -67.51 -5.86
C ALA A 372 23.51 -68.40 -4.66
N GLY A 373 22.50 -69.25 -4.84
CA GLY A 373 22.09 -70.37 -3.99
C GLY A 373 20.61 -70.61 -4.10
N GLU A 374 20.14 -71.36 -4.88
CA GLU A 374 19.78 -72.83 -5.03
C GLU A 374 18.80 -73.37 -3.98
N GLU A 375 17.76 -73.94 -4.53
CA GLU A 375 16.92 -75.13 -4.16
C GLU A 375 15.63 -75.01 -3.41
N ALA A 376 14.65 -75.65 -4.06
CA ALA A 376 13.61 -76.61 -3.65
C ALA A 376 12.30 -76.07 -2.97
N GLY A 377 11.28 -76.25 -3.75
CA GLY A 377 9.85 -76.51 -3.58
C GLY A 377 9.40 -77.43 -2.42
N PRO A 378 8.17 -78.01 -2.51
CA PRO A 378 6.85 -77.37 -2.68
C PRO A 378 5.90 -77.71 -1.49
N PHE A 379 4.58 -77.49 -1.70
CA PHE A 379 3.42 -77.92 -0.89
C PHE A 379 2.72 -76.86 -0.05
N GLY A 380 1.40 -76.73 -0.41
CA GLY A 380 0.33 -76.35 0.44
C GLY A 380 -0.60 -75.31 -0.19
#